data_7c22590d0b95090987b2428f8d8285d5
#
_entry.id   7c22590d0b95090987b2428f8d8285d5
#
_cell.length_a   1.000
_cell.length_b   1.000
_cell.length_c   1.000
_cell.angle_alpha   90.00
_cell.angle_beta   90.00
_cell.angle_gamma   90.00
#
_symmetry.space_group_name_H-M   'P 1'
#
loop_
_entity.id
_entity.type
_entity.pdbx_description
1 polymer ?
#
loop_
_entity_poly.entity_id
_entity_poly.type
_entity_poly.pdbx_seq_one_letter_code
_entity_poly.pdbx_strand_id
1 'polypeptide(L)'
;MREEAATTLGKVGHADAGAALVEALGDDYWQVRLRATRSLGRLRYAPALDALIETLGHRISTLRKEAALALGELNERGAIAPLLAAQDDGDPEVRKAVRIALSQLQ
;
A
#
# COMPACT_ATOMS: atom_id res chain seq x y z
N MET A 1 -11.38 -7.51 16.32
CA MET A 1 -11.88 -6.64 15.27
C MET A 1 -10.91 -6.63 14.08
N ARG A 2 -11.43 -6.44 12.89
CA ARG A 2 -10.63 -6.52 11.65
C ARG A 2 -9.47 -5.53 11.63
N GLU A 3 -9.70 -4.29 12.05
CA GLU A 3 -8.66 -3.27 12.05
C GLU A 3 -7.50 -3.64 12.96
N GLU A 4 -7.81 -4.11 14.16
CA GLU A 4 -6.79 -4.51 15.12
C GLU A 4 -5.99 -5.71 14.61
N ALA A 5 -6.68 -6.67 13.98
CA ALA A 5 -6.03 -7.85 13.44
C ALA A 5 -5.00 -7.46 12.37
N ALA A 6 -5.38 -6.58 11.43
CA ALA A 6 -4.45 -6.13 10.38
C ALA A 6 -3.22 -5.45 10.96
N THR A 7 -3.40 -4.59 11.97
CA THR A 7 -2.29 -3.89 12.61
C THR A 7 -1.38 -4.86 13.35
N THR A 8 -1.95 -5.81 14.07
CA THR A 8 -1.20 -6.81 14.83
C THR A 8 -0.37 -7.71 13.90
N LEU A 9 -0.99 -8.18 12.82
CA LEU A 9 -0.31 -9.05 11.85
C LEU A 9 0.88 -8.34 11.21
N GLY A 10 0.74 -7.03 10.92
CA GLY A 10 1.85 -6.25 10.36
C GLY A 10 3.05 -6.18 11.29
N LYS A 11 2.85 -6.24 12.59
CA LYS A 11 3.93 -6.19 13.58
C LYS A 11 4.67 -7.52 13.73
N VAL A 12 4.03 -8.63 13.37
CA VAL A 12 4.62 -9.96 13.52
C VAL A 12 5.73 -10.23 12.51
N GLY A 13 5.59 -9.70 11.29
CA GLY A 13 6.63 -9.83 10.26
C GLY A 13 6.77 -11.22 9.64
N HIS A 14 5.72 -12.03 9.63
CA HIS A 14 5.73 -13.37 9.04
C HIS A 14 5.11 -13.38 7.64
N ALA A 15 5.56 -14.35 6.80
CA ALA A 15 4.98 -14.55 5.47
C ALA A 15 3.48 -14.85 5.55
N ASP A 16 3.03 -15.62 6.55
CA ASP A 16 1.61 -15.92 6.76
C ASP A 16 0.83 -14.65 7.10
N ALA A 17 1.44 -13.75 7.88
CA ALA A 17 0.84 -12.45 8.19
C ALA A 17 0.73 -11.60 6.93
N GLY A 18 1.74 -11.65 6.05
CA GLY A 18 1.71 -10.96 4.77
C GLY A 18 0.54 -11.40 3.91
N ALA A 19 0.34 -12.71 3.79
CA ALA A 19 -0.77 -13.27 3.01
C ALA A 19 -2.12 -12.83 3.57
N ALA A 20 -2.28 -12.86 4.91
CA ALA A 20 -3.50 -12.42 5.57
C ALA A 20 -3.76 -10.93 5.34
N LEU A 21 -2.70 -10.11 5.33
CA LEU A 21 -2.82 -8.68 5.08
C LEU A 21 -3.23 -8.40 3.63
N VAL A 22 -2.74 -9.18 2.67
CA VAL A 22 -3.16 -9.06 1.28
C VAL A 22 -4.67 -9.34 1.16
N GLU A 23 -5.18 -10.35 1.86
CA GLU A 23 -6.62 -10.61 1.90
C GLU A 23 -7.38 -9.42 2.50
N ALA A 24 -6.84 -8.80 3.54
CA ALA A 24 -7.45 -7.65 4.19
C ALA A 24 -7.55 -6.43 3.28
N LEU A 25 -6.74 -6.35 2.22
CA LEU A 25 -6.87 -5.30 1.20
C LEU A 25 -8.20 -5.35 0.46
N GLY A 26 -8.85 -6.51 0.46
CA GLY A 26 -10.16 -6.68 -0.15
C GLY A 26 -11.33 -6.54 0.82
N ASP A 27 -11.09 -6.15 2.07
CA ASP A 27 -12.14 -6.03 3.08
C ASP A 27 -13.14 -4.93 2.70
N ASP A 28 -14.39 -5.10 3.12
CA ASP A 28 -15.45 -4.12 2.84
C ASP A 28 -15.23 -2.78 3.55
N TYR A 29 -14.51 -2.78 4.66
CA TYR A 29 -14.23 -1.57 5.41
C TYR A 29 -12.93 -0.94 4.94
N TRP A 30 -12.99 0.31 4.48
CA TRP A 30 -11.80 1.00 3.99
C TRP A 30 -10.75 1.20 5.08
N GLN A 31 -11.16 1.27 6.34
CA GLN A 31 -10.23 1.40 7.46
C GLN A 31 -9.35 0.15 7.60
N VAL A 32 -9.93 -1.03 7.36
CA VAL A 32 -9.17 -2.28 7.36
C VAL A 32 -8.18 -2.29 6.20
N ARG A 33 -8.63 -1.87 5.02
CA ARG A 33 -7.75 -1.76 3.85
C ARG A 33 -6.60 -0.81 4.10
N LEU A 34 -6.88 0.32 4.77
CA LEU A 34 -5.85 1.32 5.08
C LEU A 34 -4.77 0.74 5.99
N ARG A 35 -5.17 0.07 7.07
CA ARG A 35 -4.21 -0.54 8.00
C ARG A 35 -3.42 -1.65 7.36
N ALA A 36 -4.06 -2.48 6.54
CA ALA A 36 -3.39 -3.53 5.81
C ALA A 36 -2.35 -2.96 4.85
N THR A 37 -2.69 -1.89 4.15
CA THR A 37 -1.79 -1.21 3.24
C THR A 37 -0.53 -0.72 3.97
N ARG A 38 -0.71 -0.06 5.10
CA ARG A 38 0.40 0.43 5.91
C ARG A 38 1.27 -0.70 6.41
N SER A 39 0.64 -1.76 6.92
CA SER A 39 1.36 -2.91 7.46
C SER A 39 2.17 -3.62 6.40
N LEU A 40 1.62 -3.78 5.20
CA LEU A 40 2.32 -4.42 4.08
C LEU A 40 3.56 -3.63 3.65
N GLY A 41 3.47 -2.30 3.65
CA GLY A 41 4.61 -1.45 3.35
C GLY A 41 5.72 -1.61 4.39
N ARG A 42 5.37 -1.57 5.66
CA ARG A 42 6.33 -1.75 6.76
C ARG A 42 6.97 -3.12 6.76
N LEU A 43 6.18 -4.13 6.46
CA LEU A 43 6.63 -5.51 6.39
C LEU A 43 7.53 -5.76 5.19
N ARG A 44 7.44 -4.91 4.17
CA ARG A 44 8.10 -5.08 2.88
C ARG A 44 7.78 -6.43 2.26
N TYR A 45 6.51 -6.78 2.28
CA TYR A 45 6.03 -8.05 1.76
C TYR A 45 5.91 -7.98 0.23
N ALA A 46 6.95 -8.44 -0.47
CA ALA A 46 7.05 -8.33 -1.92
C ALA A 46 5.84 -8.92 -2.68
N PRO A 47 5.24 -10.05 -2.26
CA PRO A 47 4.06 -10.57 -2.96
C PRO A 47 2.84 -9.65 -2.95
N ALA A 48 2.84 -8.58 -2.16
CA ALA A 48 1.75 -7.61 -2.14
C ALA A 48 1.83 -6.58 -3.27
N LEU A 49 2.90 -6.61 -4.07
CA LEU A 49 3.14 -5.58 -5.08
C LEU A 49 1.92 -5.33 -5.97
N ASP A 50 1.36 -6.37 -6.59
CA ASP A 50 0.24 -6.20 -7.52
C ASP A 50 -1.00 -5.66 -6.83
N ALA A 51 -1.30 -6.13 -5.62
CA ALA A 51 -2.46 -5.66 -4.87
C ALA A 51 -2.31 -4.19 -4.47
N LEU A 52 -1.11 -3.77 -4.10
CA LEU A 52 -0.84 -2.37 -3.77
C LEU A 52 -0.91 -1.49 -5.02
N ILE A 53 -0.43 -1.97 -6.16
CA ILE A 53 -0.56 -1.26 -7.43
C ILE A 53 -2.05 -1.05 -7.76
N GLU A 54 -2.87 -2.08 -7.57
CA GLU A 54 -4.30 -1.98 -7.78
C GLU A 54 -4.93 -0.91 -6.87
N THR A 55 -4.47 -0.82 -5.64
CA THR A 55 -4.95 0.16 -4.66
C THR A 55 -4.63 1.61 -5.07
N LEU A 56 -3.62 1.83 -5.91
CA LEU A 56 -3.34 3.16 -6.48
C LEU A 56 -4.51 3.69 -7.31
N GLY A 57 -5.37 2.81 -7.82
CA GLY A 57 -6.54 3.20 -8.60
C GLY A 57 -7.83 3.25 -7.79
N HIS A 58 -7.76 3.05 -6.48
CA HIS A 58 -8.97 3.03 -5.65
C HIS A 58 -9.64 4.41 -5.61
N ARG A 59 -10.97 4.42 -5.55
CA ARG A 59 -11.74 5.68 -5.52
C ARG A 59 -11.48 6.55 -4.29
N ILE A 60 -11.09 5.95 -3.17
CA ILE A 60 -10.79 6.68 -1.93
C ILE A 60 -9.35 7.18 -1.98
N SER A 61 -9.18 8.51 -2.01
CA SER A 61 -7.86 9.12 -2.15
C SER A 61 -6.91 8.78 -1.01
N THR A 62 -7.43 8.62 0.21
CA THR A 62 -6.61 8.21 1.35
C THR A 62 -5.95 6.86 1.11
N LEU A 63 -6.69 5.91 0.51
CA LEU A 63 -6.13 4.60 0.16
C LEU A 63 -5.09 4.72 -0.96
N ARG A 64 -5.33 5.56 -1.97
CA ARG A 64 -4.35 5.78 -3.04
C ARG A 64 -3.06 6.35 -2.48
N LYS A 65 -3.16 7.32 -1.57
CA LYS A 65 -2.01 7.92 -0.91
C LYS A 65 -1.21 6.86 -0.13
N GLU A 66 -1.89 6.08 0.69
CA GLU A 66 -1.20 5.07 1.51
C GLU A 66 -0.59 3.97 0.64
N ALA A 67 -1.25 3.61 -0.46
CA ALA A 67 -0.70 2.64 -1.40
C ALA A 67 0.60 3.15 -2.03
N ALA A 68 0.63 4.43 -2.40
CA ALA A 68 1.85 5.03 -2.95
C ALA A 68 3.00 4.99 -1.94
N LEU A 69 2.72 5.37 -0.69
CA LEU A 69 3.74 5.33 0.37
C LEU A 69 4.21 3.90 0.63
N ALA A 70 3.27 2.95 0.67
CA ALA A 70 3.60 1.54 0.89
C ALA A 70 4.47 0.98 -0.25
N LEU A 71 4.18 1.36 -1.47
CA LEU A 71 4.98 0.93 -2.63
C LEU A 71 6.41 1.46 -2.56
N GLY A 72 6.58 2.67 -2.06
CA GLY A 72 7.92 3.21 -1.81
C GLY A 72 8.68 2.41 -0.75
N GLU A 73 8.01 2.10 0.35
CA GLU A 73 8.61 1.31 1.43
C GLU A 73 8.91 -0.12 0.99
N LEU A 74 8.04 -0.69 0.15
CA LEU A 74 8.21 -2.03 -0.38
C LEU A 74 9.51 -2.17 -1.19
N ASN A 75 9.92 -1.09 -1.83
CA ASN A 75 11.18 -0.98 -2.56
C ASN A 75 11.33 -2.00 -3.68
N GLU A 76 10.25 -2.25 -4.42
CA GLU A 76 10.26 -3.13 -5.58
C GLU A 76 10.22 -2.31 -6.86
N ARG A 77 11.10 -2.62 -7.81
CA ARG A 77 11.19 -1.87 -9.08
C ARG A 77 9.90 -1.92 -9.89
N GLY A 78 9.15 -2.99 -9.75
CA GLY A 78 7.86 -3.14 -10.43
C GLY A 78 6.86 -2.04 -10.08
N ALA A 79 7.09 -1.29 -8.99
CA ALA A 79 6.23 -0.18 -8.60
C ALA A 79 6.53 1.11 -9.37
N ILE A 80 7.68 1.23 -10.02
CA ILE A 80 8.09 2.49 -10.65
C ILE A 80 7.12 2.91 -11.75
N ALA A 81 6.83 2.03 -12.70
CA ALA A 81 5.93 2.38 -13.80
C ALA A 81 4.52 2.77 -13.33
N PRO A 82 3.86 2.00 -12.43
CA PRO A 82 2.57 2.43 -11.89
C PRO A 82 2.62 3.75 -11.14
N LEU A 83 3.69 4.00 -10.38
CA LEU A 83 3.84 5.27 -9.67
C LEU A 83 4.02 6.44 -10.64
N LEU A 84 4.79 6.24 -11.71
CA LEU A 84 4.92 7.27 -12.75
C LEU A 84 3.56 7.58 -13.39
N ALA A 85 2.75 6.55 -13.62
CA ALA A 85 1.40 6.75 -14.16
C ALA A 85 0.49 7.50 -13.20
N ALA A 86 0.77 7.45 -11.90
CA ALA A 86 -0.02 8.12 -10.86
C ALA A 86 0.45 9.55 -10.55
N GLN A 87 1.47 10.05 -11.25
CA GLN A 87 2.02 11.40 -10.99
C GLN A 87 1.00 12.52 -11.20
N ASP A 88 -0.01 12.29 -12.01
CA ASP A 88 -1.03 13.28 -12.33
C ASP A 88 -2.34 13.05 -11.57
N ASP A 89 -2.30 12.28 -10.47
CA ASP A 89 -3.49 12.04 -9.65
C ASP A 89 -4.17 13.37 -9.30
N GLY A 90 -5.50 13.37 -9.31
CA GLY A 90 -6.26 14.57 -9.00
C GLY A 90 -6.09 15.11 -7.59
N ASP A 91 -5.66 14.25 -6.65
CA ASP A 91 -5.48 14.65 -5.25
C ASP A 91 -4.02 15.07 -5.00
N PRO A 92 -3.79 16.31 -4.51
CA PRO A 92 -2.42 16.78 -4.26
C PRO A 92 -1.66 15.95 -3.22
N GLU A 93 -2.35 15.36 -2.25
CA GLU A 93 -1.69 14.50 -1.26
C GLU A 93 -1.24 13.17 -1.88
N VAL A 94 -2.00 12.65 -2.83
CA VAL A 94 -1.60 11.46 -3.59
C VAL A 94 -0.38 11.78 -4.43
N ARG A 95 -0.39 12.91 -5.15
CA ARG A 95 0.75 13.33 -5.96
C ARG A 95 2.03 13.46 -5.12
N LYS A 96 1.91 14.03 -3.92
CA LYS A 96 3.04 14.17 -3.00
C LYS A 96 3.57 12.80 -2.58
N ALA A 97 2.67 11.89 -2.21
CA ALA A 97 3.05 10.53 -1.81
C ALA A 97 3.76 9.79 -2.95
N VAL A 98 3.27 9.95 -4.17
CA VAL A 98 3.88 9.34 -5.36
C VAL A 98 5.31 9.85 -5.54
N ARG A 99 5.53 11.17 -5.40
CA ARG A 99 6.88 11.74 -5.51
C ARG A 99 7.82 11.20 -4.45
N ILE A 100 7.34 11.08 -3.21
CA ILE A 100 8.12 10.50 -2.11
C ILE A 100 8.51 9.06 -2.45
N ALA A 101 7.54 8.26 -2.89
CA ALA A 101 7.77 6.86 -3.24
C ALA A 101 8.79 6.71 -4.37
N LEU A 102 8.64 7.51 -5.43
CA LEU A 102 9.57 7.47 -6.55
C LEU A 102 10.98 7.84 -6.11
N SER A 103 11.11 8.82 -5.22
CA SER A 103 12.40 9.21 -4.66
C SER A 103 13.07 8.06 -3.91
N GLN A 104 12.29 7.27 -3.19
CA GLN A 104 12.79 6.10 -2.46
C GLN A 104 13.25 4.98 -3.40
N LEU A 105 12.60 4.85 -4.56
CA LEU A 105 12.86 3.77 -5.52
C LEU A 105 13.98 4.08 -6.52
N GLN A 106 14.41 5.31 -6.58
CA GLN A 106 15.46 5.75 -7.52
C GLN A 106 16.84 5.94 -6.84
#